data_00ab971c4543d3acd8f195ff4efb7fca
#
_entry.id   00ab971c4543d3acd8f195ff4efb7fca
#
_cell.length_a   1.000
_cell.length_b   1.000
_cell.length_c   1.000
_cell.angle_alpha   90.00
_cell.angle_beta   90.00
_cell.angle_gamma   90.00
#
_symmetry.space_group_name_H-M   'P 1'
#
loop_
_entity.id
_entity.type
_entity.pdbx_description
1 polymer ?
#
loop_
_entity_poly.entity_id
_entity_poly.type
_entity_poly.pdbx_seq_one_letter_code
_entity_poly.pdbx_strand_id
1 'polypeptide(L)'
;MNNTITQSGRSMIEVMGYMAAVMAVIAGVSKIITGSYNQYKLSKASIQVSDLAGVIVKASTVDPNYDDTVDAIKNGTDTGLRLLPSSFKMDSNKKIYHAFGGEVTLGHPPYENEHHTCCDLNKFYIKFENLTREQCIELGMKEWINNKIVDLYGIDINGNKWAWPIYADTTSEISALPTKRSALAGKDLNDDGQCNKPGKSNSIMWIFN
;
A
#
# COMPACT_ATOMS: atom_id res chain seq x y z
N MET A 1 -45.54 -39.36 -45.77
CA MET A 1 -45.59 -37.98 -45.26
C MET A 1 -44.20 -37.63 -44.74
N ASN A 2 -43.38 -36.96 -45.56
CA ASN A 2 -42.03 -36.55 -45.19
C ASN A 2 -42.09 -35.19 -44.52
N ASN A 3 -41.88 -35.12 -43.22
CA ASN A 3 -41.70 -33.88 -42.52
C ASN A 3 -40.26 -33.38 -42.77
N THR A 4 -40.08 -32.52 -43.72
CA THR A 4 -38.86 -31.72 -43.87
C THR A 4 -38.83 -30.67 -42.76
N ILE A 5 -37.97 -30.94 -41.76
CA ILE A 5 -37.63 -29.94 -40.77
C ILE A 5 -36.79 -28.88 -41.46
N THR A 6 -37.40 -27.77 -41.81
CA THR A 6 -36.69 -26.56 -42.26
C THR A 6 -35.86 -26.02 -41.11
N GLN A 7 -34.58 -26.36 -41.07
CA GLN A 7 -33.61 -25.66 -40.20
C GLN A 7 -33.50 -24.23 -40.69
N SER A 8 -34.20 -23.32 -40.01
CA SER A 8 -34.04 -21.88 -40.22
C SER A 8 -32.63 -21.51 -39.79
N GLY A 9 -31.71 -21.37 -40.73
CA GLY A 9 -30.39 -20.86 -40.48
C GLY A 9 -30.51 -19.43 -39.96
N ARG A 10 -30.12 -19.23 -38.69
CA ARG A 10 -30.00 -17.87 -38.16
C ARG A 10 -29.11 -17.05 -39.07
N SER A 11 -29.57 -15.87 -39.46
CA SER A 11 -28.80 -14.96 -40.31
C SER A 11 -27.44 -14.67 -39.63
N MET A 12 -26.36 -14.70 -40.39
CA MET A 12 -24.99 -14.40 -39.89
C MET A 12 -24.94 -13.04 -39.19
N ILE A 13 -25.76 -12.09 -39.62
CA ILE A 13 -25.93 -10.76 -39.01
C ILE A 13 -26.54 -10.87 -37.60
N GLU A 14 -27.52 -11.75 -37.41
CA GLU A 14 -28.16 -11.96 -36.09
C GLU A 14 -27.19 -12.54 -35.08
N VAL A 15 -26.34 -13.49 -35.50
CA VAL A 15 -25.28 -14.05 -34.67
C VAL A 15 -24.23 -13.01 -34.31
N MET A 16 -23.81 -12.17 -35.29
CA MET A 16 -22.88 -11.07 -35.03
C MET A 16 -23.45 -10.03 -34.05
N GLY A 17 -24.73 -9.70 -34.20
CA GLY A 17 -25.42 -8.76 -33.29
C GLY A 17 -25.49 -9.31 -31.86
N TYR A 18 -25.80 -10.60 -31.71
CA TYR A 18 -25.80 -11.27 -30.39
C TYR A 18 -24.41 -11.28 -29.73
N MET A 19 -23.38 -11.63 -30.50
CA MET A 19 -21.98 -11.66 -30.00
C MET A 19 -21.52 -10.26 -29.58
N ALA A 20 -21.87 -9.23 -30.36
CA ALA A 20 -21.53 -7.85 -29.97
C ALA A 20 -22.20 -7.43 -28.65
N ALA A 21 -23.46 -7.77 -28.45
CA ALA A 21 -24.18 -7.50 -27.21
C ALA A 21 -23.58 -8.23 -26.03
N VAL A 22 -23.22 -9.51 -26.17
CA VAL A 22 -22.55 -10.30 -25.11
C VAL A 22 -21.19 -9.72 -24.76
N MET A 23 -20.37 -9.33 -25.74
CA MET A 23 -19.09 -8.71 -25.51
C MET A 23 -19.20 -7.37 -24.75
N ALA A 24 -20.20 -6.56 -25.08
CA ALA A 24 -20.46 -5.31 -24.36
C ALA A 24 -20.79 -5.54 -22.86
N VAL A 25 -21.62 -6.54 -22.57
CA VAL A 25 -21.95 -6.92 -21.19
C VAL A 25 -20.71 -7.44 -20.45
N ILE A 26 -19.91 -8.33 -21.05
CA ILE A 26 -18.69 -8.85 -20.45
C ILE A 26 -17.70 -7.73 -20.15
N ALA A 27 -17.51 -6.78 -21.07
CA ALA A 27 -16.62 -5.63 -20.87
C ALA A 27 -17.09 -4.75 -19.70
N GLY A 28 -18.39 -4.49 -19.58
CA GLY A 28 -18.98 -3.72 -18.48
C GLY A 28 -18.77 -4.40 -17.13
N VAL A 29 -19.09 -5.68 -17.02
CA VAL A 29 -18.94 -6.47 -15.78
C VAL A 29 -17.48 -6.56 -15.37
N SER A 30 -16.55 -6.80 -16.31
CA SER A 30 -15.12 -6.88 -16.05
C SER A 30 -14.57 -5.60 -15.41
N LYS A 31 -15.02 -4.44 -15.86
CA LYS A 31 -14.60 -3.15 -15.31
C LYS A 31 -15.06 -2.96 -13.85
N ILE A 32 -16.27 -3.38 -13.53
CA ILE A 32 -16.82 -3.31 -12.15
C ILE A 32 -16.05 -4.23 -11.23
N ILE A 33 -15.79 -5.47 -11.64
CA ILE A 33 -15.05 -6.45 -10.83
C ILE A 33 -13.63 -5.97 -10.55
N THR A 34 -12.94 -5.43 -11.55
CA THR A 34 -11.57 -4.92 -11.38
C THR A 34 -11.53 -3.75 -10.41
N GLY A 35 -12.49 -2.83 -10.49
CA GLY A 35 -12.61 -1.70 -9.56
C GLY A 35 -12.81 -2.15 -8.11
N SER A 36 -13.76 -3.05 -7.88
CA SER A 36 -14.06 -3.60 -6.56
C SER A 36 -12.87 -4.38 -5.97
N TYR A 37 -12.17 -5.15 -6.78
CA TYR A 37 -11.00 -5.90 -6.35
C TYR A 37 -9.83 -4.99 -5.95
N ASN A 38 -9.60 -3.90 -6.68
CA ASN A 38 -8.59 -2.91 -6.32
C ASN A 38 -8.92 -2.20 -5.00
N GLN A 39 -10.18 -1.85 -4.79
CA GLN A 39 -10.65 -1.27 -3.52
C GLN A 39 -10.47 -2.24 -2.33
N TYR A 40 -10.81 -3.51 -2.53
CA TYR A 40 -10.58 -4.54 -1.53
C TYR A 40 -9.10 -4.65 -1.16
N LYS A 41 -8.20 -4.71 -2.15
CA LYS A 41 -6.75 -4.76 -1.91
C LYS A 41 -6.24 -3.51 -1.19
N LEU A 42 -6.76 -2.34 -1.54
CA LEU A 42 -6.40 -1.09 -0.90
C LEU A 42 -6.80 -1.08 0.58
N SER A 43 -8.04 -1.49 0.87
CA SER A 43 -8.51 -1.63 2.25
C SER A 43 -7.65 -2.64 3.02
N LYS A 44 -7.36 -3.80 2.41
CA LYS A 44 -6.50 -4.82 3.02
C LYS A 44 -5.08 -4.30 3.29
N ALA A 45 -4.45 -3.61 2.33
CA ALA A 45 -3.12 -3.02 2.50
C ALA A 45 -3.07 -2.03 3.67
N SER A 46 -4.10 -1.23 3.79
CA SER A 46 -4.26 -0.27 4.86
C SER A 46 -4.40 -0.93 6.24
N ILE A 47 -5.22 -1.99 6.33
CA ILE A 47 -5.36 -2.78 7.57
C ILE A 47 -4.02 -3.43 7.91
N GLN A 48 -3.28 -3.94 6.93
CA GLN A 48 -1.96 -4.52 7.12
C GLN A 48 -0.98 -3.56 7.82
N VAL A 49 -0.90 -2.30 7.38
CA VAL A 49 -0.04 -1.29 8.02
C VAL A 49 -0.47 -1.07 9.47
N SER A 50 -1.77 -0.86 9.71
CA SER A 50 -2.30 -0.60 11.05
C SER A 50 -2.12 -1.79 12.00
N ASP A 51 -2.37 -3.01 11.53
CA ASP A 51 -2.22 -4.22 12.32
C ASP A 51 -0.75 -4.47 12.69
N LEU A 52 0.15 -4.32 11.71
CA LEU A 52 1.58 -4.54 11.94
C LEU A 52 2.15 -3.49 12.89
N ALA A 53 1.81 -2.22 12.70
CA ALA A 53 2.21 -1.16 13.62
C ALA A 53 1.66 -1.40 15.04
N GLY A 54 0.39 -1.79 15.15
CA GLY A 54 -0.23 -2.13 16.44
C GLY A 54 0.41 -3.31 17.14
N VAL A 55 0.88 -4.33 16.41
CA VAL A 55 1.61 -5.48 16.97
C VAL A 55 2.98 -5.05 17.48
N ILE A 56 3.72 -4.25 16.69
CA ILE A 56 5.05 -3.75 17.09
C ILE A 56 4.93 -2.91 18.36
N VAL A 57 4.01 -1.95 18.42
CA VAL A 57 3.78 -1.11 19.61
C VAL A 57 3.37 -1.94 20.83
N LYS A 58 2.50 -2.94 20.67
CA LYS A 58 2.11 -3.81 21.78
C LYS A 58 3.27 -4.68 22.30
N ALA A 59 4.09 -5.21 21.40
CA ALA A 59 5.22 -6.03 21.78
C ALA A 59 6.29 -5.21 22.51
N SER A 60 6.50 -3.96 22.12
CA SER A 60 7.46 -3.04 22.74
C SER A 60 6.99 -2.40 24.05
N THR A 61 5.75 -2.67 24.51
CA THR A 61 5.37 -2.28 25.89
C THR A 61 6.22 -2.97 26.96
N VAL A 62 6.89 -4.06 26.62
CA VAL A 62 7.78 -4.81 27.51
C VAL A 62 9.24 -4.37 27.33
N ASP A 63 9.60 -3.90 26.15
CA ASP A 63 10.91 -3.37 25.80
C ASP A 63 10.74 -1.95 25.24
N PRO A 64 11.32 -0.90 25.87
CA PRO A 64 11.16 0.49 25.43
C PRO A 64 11.75 0.76 24.03
N ASN A 65 12.59 -0.15 23.53
CA ASN A 65 13.17 -0.05 22.20
C ASN A 65 12.43 -1.00 21.24
N TYR A 66 11.97 -0.52 20.11
CA TYR A 66 11.33 -1.34 19.06
C TYR A 66 12.29 -2.33 18.37
N ASP A 67 13.58 -2.27 18.69
CA ASP A 67 14.68 -2.94 18.00
C ASP A 67 14.49 -4.46 17.95
N ASP A 68 14.35 -5.10 19.09
CA ASP A 68 14.20 -6.56 19.17
C ASP A 68 12.96 -7.06 18.42
N THR A 69 11.85 -6.33 18.51
CA THR A 69 10.59 -6.70 17.85
C THR A 69 10.66 -6.50 16.33
N VAL A 70 11.17 -5.37 15.88
CA VAL A 70 11.34 -5.05 14.46
C VAL A 70 12.32 -6.01 13.80
N ASP A 71 13.46 -6.26 14.43
CA ASP A 71 14.47 -7.19 13.94
C ASP A 71 14.01 -8.65 13.96
N ALA A 72 13.23 -9.06 14.96
CA ALA A 72 12.65 -10.39 15.01
C ALA A 72 11.70 -10.63 13.81
N ILE A 73 10.83 -9.67 13.50
CA ILE A 73 9.91 -9.77 12.36
C ILE A 73 10.69 -9.72 11.04
N LYS A 74 11.61 -8.77 10.89
CA LYS A 74 12.44 -8.58 9.69
C LYS A 74 13.27 -9.83 9.35
N ASN A 75 13.88 -10.43 10.37
CA ASN A 75 14.72 -11.61 10.21
C ASN A 75 13.92 -12.93 10.18
N GLY A 76 12.59 -12.87 10.36
CA GLY A 76 11.71 -14.03 10.33
C GLY A 76 12.11 -15.07 11.36
N THR A 77 12.40 -14.64 12.60
CA THR A 77 12.62 -15.54 13.72
C THR A 77 11.30 -16.20 14.14
N ASP A 78 11.34 -17.27 14.91
CA ASP A 78 10.11 -17.93 15.39
C ASP A 78 9.21 -16.98 16.17
N THR A 79 9.80 -16.08 16.95
CA THR A 79 9.08 -15.01 17.66
C THR A 79 8.48 -14.00 16.68
N GLY A 80 9.27 -13.52 15.72
CA GLY A 80 8.82 -12.59 14.69
C GLY A 80 7.71 -13.15 13.80
N LEU A 81 7.77 -14.44 13.47
CA LEU A 81 6.71 -15.13 12.71
C LEU A 81 5.39 -15.19 13.47
N ARG A 82 5.43 -15.33 14.79
CA ARG A 82 4.23 -15.32 15.66
C ARG A 82 3.63 -13.91 15.79
N LEU A 83 4.46 -12.88 15.68
CA LEU A 83 4.05 -11.49 15.74
C LEU A 83 3.53 -10.98 14.41
N LEU A 84 3.94 -11.57 13.29
CA LEU A 84 3.50 -11.14 11.96
C LEU A 84 2.00 -11.42 11.77
N PRO A 85 1.17 -10.39 11.49
CA PRO A 85 -0.25 -10.60 11.24
C PRO A 85 -0.49 -11.56 10.07
N SER A 86 -1.48 -12.45 10.21
CA SER A 86 -1.85 -13.46 9.20
C SER A 86 -2.28 -12.88 7.84
N SER A 87 -2.55 -11.57 7.80
CA SER A 87 -2.87 -10.83 6.58
C SER A 87 -1.68 -10.69 5.62
N PHE A 88 -0.45 -10.81 6.14
CA PHE A 88 0.78 -10.80 5.35
C PHE A 88 1.12 -12.18 4.81
N LYS A 89 1.89 -12.20 3.73
CA LYS A 89 2.51 -13.41 3.19
C LYS A 89 4.03 -13.28 3.35
N MET A 90 4.65 -14.37 3.76
CA MET A 90 6.11 -14.47 3.82
C MET A 90 6.54 -15.62 2.90
N ASP A 91 7.64 -15.42 2.18
CA ASP A 91 8.23 -16.46 1.33
C ASP A 91 9.29 -17.29 2.07
N SER A 92 9.87 -18.26 1.38
CA SER A 92 10.97 -19.12 1.90
C SER A 92 12.24 -18.32 2.20
N ASN A 93 12.41 -17.15 1.61
CA ASN A 93 13.54 -16.25 1.83
C ASN A 93 13.27 -15.23 2.95
N LYS A 94 12.19 -15.41 3.71
CA LYS A 94 11.75 -14.54 4.79
C LYS A 94 11.36 -13.12 4.36
N LYS A 95 11.03 -12.92 3.08
CA LYS A 95 10.51 -11.67 2.57
C LYS A 95 9.02 -11.58 2.83
N ILE A 96 8.59 -10.42 3.32
CA ILE A 96 7.19 -10.12 3.64
C ILE A 96 6.55 -9.40 2.44
N TYR A 97 5.31 -9.76 2.12
CA TYR A 97 4.59 -9.17 0.98
C TYR A 97 3.25 -8.60 1.41
N HIS A 98 2.96 -7.39 0.94
CA HIS A 98 1.68 -6.73 1.16
C HIS A 98 0.60 -7.18 0.16
N ALA A 99 -0.64 -6.71 0.34
CA ALA A 99 -1.82 -7.14 -0.43
C ALA A 99 -1.69 -6.97 -1.96
N PHE A 100 -0.85 -6.06 -2.43
CA PHE A 100 -0.59 -5.85 -3.86
C PHE A 100 0.54 -6.73 -4.40
N GLY A 101 1.23 -7.50 -3.54
CA GLY A 101 2.31 -8.40 -3.90
C GLY A 101 3.69 -7.75 -3.98
N GLY A 102 3.85 -6.51 -3.51
CA GLY A 102 5.15 -5.88 -3.34
C GLY A 102 5.78 -6.22 -1.99
N GLU A 103 7.08 -6.00 -1.87
CA GLU A 103 7.85 -6.27 -0.66
C GLU A 103 7.52 -5.26 0.44
N VAL A 104 7.53 -5.75 1.69
CA VAL A 104 7.40 -4.95 2.90
C VAL A 104 8.72 -4.97 3.63
N THR A 105 9.28 -3.79 3.89
CA THR A 105 10.50 -3.64 4.69
C THR A 105 10.20 -2.94 6.00
N LEU A 106 10.88 -3.37 7.04
CA LEU A 106 10.78 -2.84 8.40
C LEU A 106 12.17 -2.38 8.84
N GLY A 107 12.22 -1.41 9.72
CA GLY A 107 13.47 -0.93 10.28
C GLY A 107 13.27 0.33 11.13
N HIS A 108 14.38 0.92 11.51
CA HIS A 108 14.43 2.18 12.22
C HIS A 108 14.80 3.31 11.26
N PRO A 109 14.14 4.48 11.32
CA PRO A 109 14.50 5.60 10.47
C PRO A 109 15.91 6.08 10.83
N PRO A 110 16.70 6.54 9.85
CA PRO A 110 18.01 7.13 10.13
C PRO A 110 17.84 8.35 11.02
N TYR A 111 18.72 8.50 12.00
CA TYR A 111 18.76 9.67 12.86
C TYR A 111 19.41 10.84 12.10
N GLU A 112 18.68 11.92 11.89
CA GLU A 112 19.13 13.07 11.08
C GLU A 112 19.90 14.13 11.90
N ASN A 113 20.84 13.73 12.75
CA ASN A 113 21.75 14.68 13.38
C ASN A 113 23.17 14.50 12.83
N GLU A 114 23.86 15.59 12.54
CA GLU A 114 25.21 15.64 11.97
C GLU A 114 26.29 14.86 12.75
N HIS A 115 25.97 14.37 13.95
CA HIS A 115 26.88 13.69 14.84
C HIS A 115 26.56 12.23 15.14
N HIS A 116 25.45 11.67 14.66
CA HIS A 116 25.08 10.27 14.94
C HIS A 116 24.74 9.52 13.64
N THR A 117 25.52 8.48 13.37
CA THR A 117 25.35 7.55 12.25
C THR A 117 24.39 6.41 12.54
N CYS A 118 23.63 6.47 13.65
CA CYS A 118 22.70 5.40 14.04
C CYS A 118 21.24 5.79 13.87
N CYS A 119 20.42 4.76 14.01
CA CYS A 119 18.95 4.81 13.87
C CYS A 119 18.28 5.43 15.10
N ASP A 120 17.12 6.06 14.93
CA ASP A 120 16.26 6.44 16.05
C ASP A 120 15.50 5.19 16.53
N LEU A 121 16.01 4.54 17.57
CA LEU A 121 15.46 3.30 18.13
C LEU A 121 14.09 3.49 18.81
N ASN A 122 13.71 4.74 19.09
CA ASN A 122 12.38 5.06 19.61
C ASN A 122 11.33 5.17 18.50
N LYS A 123 11.74 5.00 17.24
CA LYS A 123 10.87 5.04 16.09
C LYS A 123 11.11 3.82 15.22
N PHE A 124 10.07 3.38 14.55
CA PHE A 124 10.17 2.34 13.54
C PHE A 124 9.44 2.77 12.27
N TYR A 125 9.79 2.14 11.16
CA TYR A 125 9.07 2.35 9.92
C TYR A 125 8.55 1.03 9.34
N ILE A 126 7.44 1.16 8.62
CA ILE A 126 6.88 0.14 7.73
C ILE A 126 6.90 0.72 6.33
N LYS A 127 7.60 0.08 5.39
CA LYS A 127 7.71 0.54 4.00
C LYS A 127 7.10 -0.49 3.07
N PHE A 128 6.18 -0.04 2.22
CA PHE A 128 5.63 -0.81 1.10
C PHE A 128 6.32 -0.40 -0.18
N GLU A 129 6.86 -1.37 -0.90
CA GLU A 129 7.55 -1.18 -2.18
C GLU A 129 6.73 -1.73 -3.34
N ASN A 130 7.13 -1.40 -4.56
CA ASN A 130 6.50 -1.89 -5.79
C ASN A 130 5.01 -1.52 -5.91
N LEU A 131 4.65 -0.31 -5.49
CA LEU A 131 3.30 0.23 -5.66
C LEU A 131 3.14 0.86 -7.04
N THR A 132 1.96 0.69 -7.64
CA THR A 132 1.57 1.49 -8.80
C THR A 132 1.31 2.94 -8.38
N ARG A 133 1.29 3.86 -9.35
CA ARG A 133 0.96 5.26 -9.09
C ARG A 133 -0.37 5.42 -8.35
N GLU A 134 -1.43 4.73 -8.80
CA GLU A 134 -2.75 4.79 -8.17
C GLU A 134 -2.75 4.24 -6.74
N GLN A 135 -2.09 3.10 -6.51
CA GLN A 135 -1.97 2.52 -5.18
C GLN A 135 -1.22 3.45 -4.21
N CYS A 136 -0.15 4.10 -4.69
CA CYS A 136 0.61 5.07 -3.94
C CYS A 136 -0.25 6.28 -3.57
N ILE A 137 -0.99 6.86 -4.52
CA ILE A 137 -1.86 8.01 -4.29
C ILE A 137 -2.94 7.68 -3.25
N GLU A 138 -3.65 6.56 -3.45
CA GLU A 138 -4.76 6.17 -2.57
C GLU A 138 -4.29 5.86 -1.15
N LEU A 139 -3.13 5.20 -0.99
CA LEU A 139 -2.54 4.94 0.32
C LEU A 139 -2.00 6.22 0.97
N GLY A 140 -1.37 7.11 0.19
CA GLY A 140 -0.85 8.38 0.70
C GLY A 140 -1.93 9.37 1.11
N MET A 141 -3.12 9.31 0.49
CA MET A 141 -4.27 10.16 0.82
C MET A 141 -5.09 9.67 2.01
N LYS A 142 -4.83 8.45 2.48
CA LYS A 142 -5.64 7.88 3.56
C LYS A 142 -5.38 8.61 4.87
N GLU A 143 -6.46 8.86 5.61
CA GLU A 143 -6.37 9.38 6.97
C GLU A 143 -5.89 8.27 7.93
N TRP A 144 -4.64 8.37 8.37
CA TRP A 144 -4.00 7.42 9.29
C TRP A 144 -4.19 7.77 10.76
N ILE A 145 -4.79 8.95 11.06
CA ILE A 145 -4.89 9.54 12.42
C ILE A 145 -5.86 8.79 13.36
N ASN A 146 -6.85 8.11 12.82
CA ASN A 146 -7.94 7.57 13.65
C ASN A 146 -7.58 6.33 14.47
N ASN A 147 -6.35 5.84 14.36
CA ASN A 147 -5.88 4.71 15.15
C ASN A 147 -5.20 5.22 16.43
N LYS A 148 -5.99 5.34 17.53
CA LYS A 148 -5.50 5.77 18.86
C LYS A 148 -4.39 4.87 19.46
N ILE A 149 -4.03 3.79 18.80
CA ILE A 149 -3.09 2.79 19.29
C ILE A 149 -1.67 3.07 18.78
N VAL A 150 -1.54 3.78 17.68
CA VAL A 150 -0.24 3.96 17.00
C VAL A 150 -0.08 5.42 16.63
N ASP A 151 0.98 6.03 17.11
CA ASP A 151 1.30 7.43 16.84
C ASP A 151 2.11 7.54 15.55
N LEU A 152 1.45 7.98 14.47
CA LEU A 152 2.12 8.20 13.20
C LEU A 152 2.94 9.49 13.26
N TYR A 153 4.26 9.36 13.22
CA TYR A 153 5.21 10.45 13.22
C TYR A 153 5.33 11.12 11.85
N GLY A 154 5.35 10.34 10.77
CA GLY A 154 5.47 10.88 9.42
C GLY A 154 5.30 9.84 8.32
N ILE A 155 5.27 10.33 7.10
CA ILE A 155 5.22 9.51 5.88
C ILE A 155 6.31 9.97 4.94
N ASP A 156 6.99 9.01 4.31
CA ASP A 156 7.92 9.25 3.21
C ASP A 156 7.38 8.58 1.95
N ILE A 157 7.28 9.32 0.87
CA ILE A 157 6.86 8.79 -0.43
C ILE A 157 8.02 8.99 -1.41
N ASN A 158 8.58 7.88 -1.91
CA ASN A 158 9.68 7.87 -2.86
C ASN A 158 10.94 8.64 -2.42
N GLY A 159 11.18 8.81 -1.12
CA GLY A 159 12.30 9.56 -0.57
C GLY A 159 11.97 11.02 -0.22
N ASN A 160 10.72 11.44 -0.42
CA ASN A 160 10.26 12.77 0.00
C ASN A 160 9.52 12.64 1.32
N LYS A 161 10.06 13.22 2.37
CA LYS A 161 9.57 13.10 3.74
C LYS A 161 8.52 14.16 4.08
N TRP A 162 7.48 13.77 4.78
CA TRP A 162 6.48 14.67 5.36
C TRP A 162 6.21 14.28 6.80
N ALA A 163 6.31 15.25 7.71
CA ALA A 163 5.80 15.07 9.06
C ALA A 163 4.30 15.26 9.09
N TRP A 164 3.66 14.55 9.98
CA TRP A 164 2.28 14.82 10.34
C TRP A 164 2.16 16.23 10.96
N PRO A 165 1.07 16.99 10.74
CA PRO A 165 0.96 18.39 11.17
C PRO A 165 1.06 18.61 12.69
N ILE A 166 0.93 17.54 13.49
CA ILE A 166 1.04 17.63 14.95
C ILE A 166 2.51 17.76 15.41
N TYR A 167 3.47 17.27 14.61
CA TYR A 167 4.89 17.23 14.94
C TYR A 167 5.76 18.08 14.00
N ALA A 168 5.15 18.88 13.15
CA ALA A 168 5.88 19.84 12.33
C ALA A 168 6.49 20.91 13.24
N ASP A 169 7.66 20.61 13.79
CA ASP A 169 8.49 21.63 14.39
C ASP A 169 8.88 22.64 13.31
N THR A 170 8.72 23.92 13.60
CA THR A 170 8.88 25.05 12.67
C THR A 170 10.30 25.20 12.10
N THR A 171 11.22 24.32 12.50
CA THR A 171 12.64 24.37 12.12
C THR A 171 13.09 23.27 11.16
N SER A 172 12.26 22.25 10.88
CA SER A 172 12.62 21.16 9.98
C SER A 172 11.94 21.32 8.61
N GLU A 173 12.63 20.96 7.55
CA GLU A 173 12.18 20.95 6.15
C GLU A 173 11.04 19.96 5.85
N ILE A 174 10.38 19.48 6.89
CA ILE A 174 9.29 18.51 6.79
C ILE A 174 8.01 19.25 6.45
N SER A 175 7.64 19.21 5.19
CA SER A 175 6.38 19.79 4.71
C SER A 175 5.18 18.99 5.20
N ALA A 176 4.08 19.66 5.55
CA ALA A 176 2.83 18.99 5.88
C ALA A 176 2.37 18.10 4.71
N LEU A 177 1.80 16.92 5.01
CA LEU A 177 1.26 16.02 3.99
C LEU A 177 0.37 16.75 2.99
N PRO A 178 0.59 16.56 1.71
CA PRO A 178 -0.29 17.13 0.70
C PRO A 178 -1.68 16.52 0.84
N THR A 179 -2.63 17.32 1.30
CA THR A 179 -4.03 16.90 1.48
C THR A 179 -4.79 16.73 0.16
N LYS A 180 -4.16 17.06 -0.97
CA LYS A 180 -4.82 17.03 -2.29
C LYS A 180 -4.25 15.91 -3.16
N ARG A 181 -5.13 15.14 -3.78
CA ARG A 181 -4.79 14.12 -4.77
C ARG A 181 -3.83 14.64 -5.87
N SER A 182 -4.00 15.91 -6.27
CA SER A 182 -3.15 16.57 -7.27
C SER A 182 -1.69 16.73 -6.82
N ALA A 183 -1.44 16.91 -5.53
CA ALA A 183 -0.08 17.04 -5.01
C ALA A 183 0.67 15.70 -5.01
N LEU A 184 -0.03 14.57 -4.81
CA LEU A 184 0.55 13.23 -4.89
C LEU A 184 0.68 12.74 -6.33
N ALA A 185 -0.27 13.11 -7.19
CA ALA A 185 -0.33 12.66 -8.59
C ALA A 185 0.49 13.53 -9.55
N GLY A 186 0.80 14.79 -9.19
CA GLY A 186 1.25 15.81 -10.12
C GLY A 186 0.09 16.38 -10.94
N LYS A 187 0.24 17.64 -11.41
CA LYS A 187 -0.79 18.32 -12.21
C LYS A 187 -0.70 17.96 -13.69
N ASP A 188 0.52 17.76 -14.19
CA ASP A 188 0.84 17.46 -15.57
C ASP A 188 1.86 16.33 -15.66
N LEU A 189 2.12 15.81 -16.88
CA LEU A 189 3.11 14.74 -17.13
C LEU A 189 4.54 15.13 -16.71
N ASN A 190 4.81 16.41 -16.54
CA ASN A 190 6.11 16.99 -16.15
C ASN A 190 6.11 17.49 -14.70
N ASP A 191 5.01 17.35 -13.95
CA ASP A 191 4.94 17.75 -12.55
C ASP A 191 5.42 16.58 -11.69
N ASP A 192 6.45 16.83 -10.87
CA ASP A 192 7.07 15.88 -9.94
C ASP A 192 6.14 15.51 -8.77
N GLY A 193 4.92 15.08 -9.08
CA GLY A 193 4.02 14.50 -8.09
C GLY A 193 4.73 13.38 -7.34
N GLN A 194 4.42 13.22 -6.08
CA GLN A 194 5.17 12.33 -5.19
C GLN A 194 5.09 10.85 -5.62
N CYS A 195 3.95 10.43 -6.17
CA CYS A 195 3.75 9.10 -6.73
C CYS A 195 4.01 9.07 -8.24
N ASN A 196 5.14 9.61 -8.69
CA ASN A 196 5.43 9.87 -10.11
C ASN A 196 6.21 8.75 -10.81
N LYS A 197 6.75 7.78 -10.07
CA LYS A 197 7.55 6.72 -10.68
C LYS A 197 6.70 5.83 -11.58
N PRO A 198 7.23 5.43 -12.75
CA PRO A 198 6.49 4.61 -13.70
C PRO A 198 6.28 3.18 -13.22
N GLY A 199 5.22 2.54 -13.67
CA GLY A 199 4.95 1.13 -13.39
C GLY A 199 4.69 0.87 -11.91
N LYS A 200 5.35 -0.17 -11.38
CA LYS A 200 5.29 -0.56 -9.96
C LYS A 200 6.60 -0.19 -9.26
N SER A 201 6.96 1.07 -9.25
CA SER A 201 8.24 1.54 -8.69
C SER A 201 8.08 2.54 -7.56
N ASN A 202 6.84 2.86 -7.17
CA ASN A 202 6.59 3.76 -6.05
C ASN A 202 6.69 3.02 -4.73
N SER A 203 7.10 3.74 -3.69
CA SER A 203 7.16 3.26 -2.32
C SER A 203 6.55 4.27 -1.36
N ILE A 204 5.95 3.77 -0.30
CA ILE A 204 5.49 4.57 0.84
C ILE A 204 6.08 3.96 2.11
N MET A 205 6.62 4.80 2.95
CA MET A 205 7.15 4.46 4.25
C MET A 205 6.40 5.27 5.32
N TRP A 206 5.76 4.59 6.24
CA TRP A 206 5.13 5.16 7.43
C TRP A 206 6.09 5.05 8.60
N ILE A 207 6.33 6.15 9.29
CA ILE A 207 7.20 6.24 10.45
C ILE A 207 6.32 6.43 11.68
N PHE A 208 6.52 5.60 12.68
CA PHE A 208 5.76 5.57 13.93
C PHE A 208 6.67 5.85 15.12
N ASN A 209 6.05 6.42 16.19
CA ASN A 209 6.72 6.74 17.45
C ASN A 209 6.24 5.79 18.56
#